data_786dc28d70d3df03f1a1e51b844fea3a
#
_entry.id   786dc28d70d3df03f1a1e51b844fea3a
#
_cell.length_a   1.000
_cell.length_b   1.000
_cell.length_c   1.000
_cell.angle_alpha   90.00
_cell.angle_beta   90.00
_cell.angle_gamma   90.00
#
_symmetry.space_group_name_H-M   'P 1'
#
loop_
_entity.id
_entity.type
_entity.pdbx_description
1 polymer ?
#
loop_
_entity_poly.entity_id
_entity_poly.type
_entity_poly.pdbx_seq_one_letter_code
_entity_poly.pdbx_strand_id
1 'polypeptide(L)'
;MLMENDLCNMSPVYVLGCGHSGNTLMAALIARHPDVWAQFSGPQVKETSYFKNQKKLAKSLAECEKKGKRLMMEKKPRNVHSIDQIRSEFPFARVLMMVRDPHQVVPSLMKRGGSYKGALRRYITDNKPLLGRMNHSLNMVVRYEDLVAHPLNIIESAFRFASLRAERSICHSVLQSRTNGKTAPSSSGRKHGKLRNWEVEQPVSSSFADSAKRFGIHLSPDYLHHLECATFPYIIAFGYSFRTEVKNCSTL
;
A
#
# COMPACT_ATOMS: atom_id res chain seq x y z
N MET A 1 23.19 -18.23 -14.48
CA MET A 1 23.21 -18.47 -13.02
C MET A 1 23.65 -17.14 -12.42
N LEU A 2 22.70 -16.35 -11.90
CA LEU A 2 23.04 -15.10 -11.21
C LEU A 2 23.88 -15.48 -9.99
N MET A 3 25.05 -14.86 -9.83
CA MET A 3 25.91 -15.12 -8.70
C MET A 3 25.21 -14.68 -7.42
N GLU A 4 25.38 -15.40 -6.30
CA GLU A 4 24.76 -15.03 -5.01
C GLU A 4 25.07 -13.57 -4.59
N ASN A 5 26.22 -13.03 -5.04
CA ASN A 5 26.60 -11.64 -4.81
C ASN A 5 25.70 -10.60 -5.53
N ASP A 6 25.04 -10.94 -6.64
CA ASP A 6 24.19 -10.01 -7.38
C ASP A 6 22.83 -9.82 -6.69
N LEU A 7 22.34 -10.83 -5.98
CA LEU A 7 21.12 -10.73 -5.18
C LEU A 7 21.26 -9.79 -3.97
N CYS A 8 22.44 -9.76 -3.36
CA CYS A 8 22.73 -8.85 -2.23
C CYS A 8 22.75 -7.37 -2.63
N ASN A 9 23.06 -7.06 -3.89
CA ASN A 9 23.12 -5.68 -4.39
C ASN A 9 21.76 -5.15 -4.87
N MET A 10 20.76 -6.01 -5.06
CA MET A 10 19.42 -5.56 -5.43
C MET A 10 18.66 -5.05 -4.21
N SER A 11 18.12 -3.86 -4.31
CA SER A 11 17.31 -3.23 -3.27
C SER A 11 15.86 -3.11 -3.75
N PRO A 12 15.09 -4.23 -3.76
CA PRO A 12 13.70 -4.17 -4.18
C PRO A 12 12.88 -3.25 -3.28
N VAL A 13 11.83 -2.67 -3.85
CA VAL A 13 10.85 -1.89 -3.09
C VAL A 13 9.59 -2.71 -2.89
N TYR A 14 9.12 -2.74 -1.66
CA TYR A 14 7.87 -3.40 -1.27
C TYR A 14 6.82 -2.37 -0.90
N VAL A 15 5.63 -2.49 -1.50
CA VAL A 15 4.44 -1.72 -1.10
C VAL A 15 3.51 -2.65 -0.35
N LEU A 16 3.34 -2.42 0.94
CA LEU A 16 2.56 -3.26 1.83
C LEU A 16 1.80 -2.42 2.88
N GLY A 17 0.90 -3.03 3.62
CA GLY A 17 0.06 -2.35 4.61
C GLY A 17 -1.28 -3.06 4.76
N CYS A 18 -2.13 -2.62 5.68
CA CYS A 18 -3.47 -3.15 5.78
C CYS A 18 -4.20 -3.06 4.44
N GLY A 19 -4.98 -4.06 4.10
CA GLY A 19 -5.88 -3.97 2.95
C GLY A 19 -6.74 -2.71 3.02
N HIS A 20 -7.00 -2.05 1.88
CA HIS A 20 -7.78 -0.81 1.79
C HIS A 20 -7.06 0.47 2.27
N SER A 21 -5.78 0.39 2.62
CA SER A 21 -4.95 1.55 2.98
C SER A 21 -4.25 2.22 1.78
N GLY A 22 -4.71 1.99 0.55
CA GLY A 22 -4.15 2.66 -0.63
C GLY A 22 -2.96 1.94 -1.28
N ASN A 23 -2.64 0.71 -0.87
CA ASN A 23 -1.53 -0.07 -1.44
C ASN A 23 -1.55 -0.15 -2.98
N THR A 24 -2.74 -0.28 -3.58
CA THR A 24 -2.88 -0.38 -5.05
C THR A 24 -2.55 0.94 -5.72
N LEU A 25 -3.00 2.06 -5.15
CA LEU A 25 -2.70 3.41 -5.67
C LEU A 25 -1.20 3.68 -5.60
N MET A 26 -0.60 3.49 -4.42
CA MET A 26 0.83 3.73 -4.23
C MET A 26 1.68 2.87 -5.17
N ALA A 27 1.36 1.58 -5.28
CA ALA A 27 2.07 0.68 -6.19
C ALA A 27 1.93 1.09 -7.65
N ALA A 28 0.74 1.56 -8.07
CA ALA A 28 0.54 2.04 -9.43
C ALA A 28 1.38 3.30 -9.72
N LEU A 29 1.52 4.20 -8.75
CA LEU A 29 2.36 5.39 -8.88
C LEU A 29 3.85 5.03 -8.95
N ILE A 30 4.34 4.16 -8.07
CA ILE A 30 5.74 3.69 -8.11
C ILE A 30 6.04 2.95 -9.41
N ALA A 31 5.13 2.07 -9.87
CA ALA A 31 5.32 1.28 -11.09
C ALA A 31 5.37 2.12 -12.38
N ARG A 32 4.87 3.36 -12.35
CA ARG A 32 4.93 4.29 -13.49
C ARG A 32 6.28 4.98 -13.64
N HIS A 33 7.14 4.91 -12.61
CA HIS A 33 8.48 5.46 -12.73
C HIS A 33 9.27 4.75 -13.83
N PRO A 34 10.00 5.49 -14.71
CA PRO A 34 10.69 4.89 -15.86
C PRO A 34 11.72 3.82 -15.47
N ASP A 35 12.32 3.89 -14.30
CA ASP A 35 13.36 2.97 -13.85
C ASP A 35 12.79 1.76 -13.07
N VAL A 36 11.47 1.68 -12.88
CA VAL A 36 10.83 0.62 -12.08
C VAL A 36 10.27 -0.49 -12.97
N TRP A 37 10.54 -1.72 -12.57
CA TRP A 37 9.85 -2.89 -13.05
C TRP A 37 8.83 -3.38 -12.03
N ALA A 38 7.64 -3.68 -12.49
CA ALA A 38 6.60 -4.34 -11.71
C ALA A 38 5.82 -5.31 -12.59
N GLN A 39 5.35 -6.41 -12.02
CA GLN A 39 4.47 -7.31 -12.76
C GLN A 39 3.04 -6.76 -12.75
N PHE A 40 2.43 -6.74 -13.92
CA PHE A 40 1.04 -6.31 -14.09
C PHE A 40 0.10 -7.51 -14.32
N SER A 41 -1.16 -7.34 -13.94
CA SER A 41 -2.28 -8.20 -14.31
C SER A 41 -3.41 -7.29 -14.77
N GLY A 42 -3.55 -7.16 -16.09
CA GLY A 42 -4.35 -6.09 -16.69
C GLY A 42 -3.78 -4.70 -16.30
N PRO A 43 -4.59 -3.72 -15.96
CA PRO A 43 -4.13 -2.38 -15.60
C PRO A 43 -3.52 -2.27 -14.20
N GLN A 44 -3.57 -3.32 -13.40
CA GLN A 44 -3.14 -3.29 -12.01
C GLN A 44 -1.79 -3.97 -11.80
N VAL A 45 -1.01 -3.44 -10.84
CA VAL A 45 0.16 -4.14 -10.32
C VAL A 45 -0.30 -5.42 -9.63
N LYS A 46 0.25 -6.55 -10.07
CA LYS A 46 -0.06 -7.87 -9.53
C LYS A 46 0.41 -8.01 -8.10
N GLU A 47 -0.39 -8.69 -7.28
CA GLU A 47 0.04 -9.06 -5.93
C GLU A 47 1.00 -10.24 -5.99
N THR A 48 2.23 -10.03 -5.52
CA THR A 48 3.32 -10.98 -5.58
C THR A 48 4.00 -11.15 -4.23
N SER A 49 4.72 -12.24 -4.06
CA SER A 49 5.59 -12.53 -2.92
C SER A 49 6.76 -13.36 -3.46
N TYR A 50 7.59 -12.73 -4.30
CA TYR A 50 8.69 -13.42 -4.98
C TYR A 50 9.74 -13.95 -4.00
N PHE A 51 9.95 -13.26 -2.88
CA PHE A 51 10.83 -13.73 -1.81
C PHE A 51 10.47 -15.13 -1.27
N LYS A 52 9.24 -15.60 -1.53
CA LYS A 52 8.80 -16.97 -1.17
C LYS A 52 9.04 -18.00 -2.27
N ASN A 53 9.57 -17.61 -3.43
CA ASN A 53 9.74 -18.50 -4.56
C ASN A 53 10.91 -18.06 -5.44
N GLN A 54 12.08 -18.65 -5.22
CA GLN A 54 13.34 -18.31 -5.89
C GLN A 54 13.26 -18.40 -7.42
N LYS A 55 12.56 -19.38 -7.97
CA LYS A 55 12.40 -19.50 -9.44
C LYS A 55 11.63 -18.32 -10.03
N LYS A 56 10.54 -17.89 -9.35
CA LYS A 56 9.76 -16.73 -9.80
C LYS A 56 10.54 -15.44 -9.60
N LEU A 57 11.28 -15.34 -8.52
CA LEU A 57 12.15 -14.21 -8.25
C LEU A 57 13.19 -14.07 -9.36
N ALA A 58 13.99 -15.12 -9.62
CA ALA A 58 15.01 -15.10 -10.67
C ALA A 58 14.44 -14.71 -12.04
N LYS A 59 13.27 -15.25 -12.41
CA LYS A 59 12.58 -14.85 -13.64
C LYS A 59 12.23 -13.36 -13.66
N SER A 60 11.73 -12.84 -12.54
CA SER A 60 11.31 -11.43 -12.45
C SER A 60 12.50 -10.47 -12.48
N LEU A 61 13.63 -10.87 -11.88
CA LEU A 61 14.88 -10.13 -11.93
C LEU A 61 15.45 -10.07 -13.35
N ALA A 62 15.49 -11.22 -14.04
CA ALA A 62 15.91 -11.28 -15.43
C ALA A 62 15.01 -10.44 -16.37
N GLU A 63 13.71 -10.39 -16.11
CA GLU A 63 12.80 -9.50 -16.85
C GLU A 63 13.03 -8.01 -16.54
N CYS A 64 13.34 -7.68 -15.29
CA CYS A 64 13.69 -6.33 -14.87
C CYS A 64 14.93 -5.85 -15.62
N GLU A 65 15.99 -6.62 -15.60
CA GLU A 65 17.25 -6.37 -16.31
C GLU A 65 17.06 -6.27 -17.83
N LYS A 66 16.42 -7.26 -18.43
CA LYS A 66 16.12 -7.27 -19.89
C LYS A 66 15.41 -6.01 -20.37
N LYS A 67 14.59 -5.39 -19.50
CA LYS A 67 13.87 -4.15 -19.79
C LYS A 67 14.68 -2.89 -19.43
N GLY A 68 15.93 -3.02 -19.05
CA GLY A 68 16.77 -1.91 -18.61
C GLY A 68 16.24 -1.16 -17.39
N LYS A 69 15.49 -1.87 -16.50
CA LYS A 69 14.96 -1.29 -15.29
C LYS A 69 15.93 -1.46 -14.14
N ARG A 70 16.02 -0.44 -13.29
CA ARG A 70 16.98 -0.38 -12.18
C ARG A 70 16.43 -0.93 -10.85
N LEU A 71 15.11 -1.01 -10.74
CA LEU A 71 14.45 -1.35 -9.49
C LEU A 71 13.28 -2.29 -9.73
N MET A 72 13.23 -3.40 -8.98
CA MET A 72 12.05 -4.26 -8.91
C MET A 72 11.13 -3.81 -7.79
N MET A 73 9.83 -3.75 -8.07
CA MET A 73 8.83 -3.44 -7.06
C MET A 73 7.83 -4.59 -6.91
N GLU A 74 7.54 -4.94 -5.66
CA GLU A 74 6.49 -5.87 -5.29
C GLU A 74 5.37 -5.19 -4.52
N LYS A 75 4.14 -5.58 -4.79
CA LYS A 75 2.98 -5.12 -4.03
C LYS A 75 2.17 -6.31 -3.55
N LYS A 76 2.01 -6.41 -2.24
CA LYS A 76 1.01 -7.27 -1.61
C LYS A 76 0.72 -6.78 -0.19
N PRO A 77 -0.52 -6.36 0.11
CA PRO A 77 -0.87 -5.84 1.44
C PRO A 77 -0.44 -6.78 2.57
N ARG A 78 -0.74 -8.07 2.47
CA ARG A 78 -0.44 -9.07 3.50
C ARG A 78 1.05 -9.40 3.68
N ASN A 79 1.95 -8.87 2.87
CA ASN A 79 3.39 -8.99 3.12
C ASN A 79 3.83 -8.23 4.40
N VAL A 80 2.94 -7.48 5.04
CA VAL A 80 3.16 -6.92 6.39
C VAL A 80 3.56 -7.99 7.42
N HIS A 81 3.05 -9.22 7.25
CA HIS A 81 3.37 -10.35 8.14
C HIS A 81 4.69 -11.06 7.78
N SER A 82 5.39 -10.59 6.77
CA SER A 82 6.62 -11.22 6.27
C SER A 82 7.77 -10.22 6.12
N ILE A 83 7.72 -9.08 6.81
CA ILE A 83 8.75 -8.03 6.69
C ILE A 83 10.12 -8.57 7.10
N ASP A 84 10.19 -9.38 8.18
CA ASP A 84 11.45 -9.95 8.64
C ASP A 84 12.01 -10.99 7.65
N GLN A 85 11.12 -11.81 7.04
CA GLN A 85 11.52 -12.72 5.98
C GLN A 85 11.99 -11.96 4.73
N ILE A 86 11.30 -10.88 4.33
CA ILE A 86 11.75 -10.01 3.24
C ILE A 86 13.13 -9.46 3.54
N ARG A 87 13.36 -9.03 4.78
CA ARG A 87 14.63 -8.45 5.21
C ARG A 87 15.76 -9.47 5.26
N SER A 88 15.46 -10.72 5.62
CA SER A 88 16.41 -11.82 5.57
C SER A 88 16.87 -12.14 4.15
N GLU A 89 15.95 -12.15 3.19
CA GLU A 89 16.26 -12.41 1.76
C GLU A 89 16.90 -11.19 1.07
N PHE A 90 16.47 -9.98 1.46
CA PHE A 90 16.92 -8.71 0.88
C PHE A 90 17.24 -7.71 2.00
N PRO A 91 18.46 -7.72 2.57
CA PRO A 91 18.83 -6.87 3.70
C PRO A 91 18.62 -5.37 3.44
N PHE A 92 18.76 -4.94 2.18
CA PHE A 92 18.58 -3.55 1.76
C PHE A 92 17.21 -3.24 1.15
N ALA A 93 16.25 -4.17 1.22
CA ALA A 93 14.89 -3.94 0.73
C ALA A 93 14.25 -2.72 1.40
N ARG A 94 13.67 -1.84 0.61
CA ARG A 94 12.93 -0.69 1.09
C ARG A 94 11.45 -1.01 1.16
N VAL A 95 10.81 -0.60 2.24
CA VAL A 95 9.40 -0.92 2.51
C VAL A 95 8.58 0.36 2.63
N LEU A 96 7.67 0.57 1.71
CA LEU A 96 6.63 1.59 1.78
C LEU A 96 5.43 1.01 2.54
N MET A 97 5.24 1.46 3.77
CA MET A 97 4.20 1.02 4.69
C MET A 97 2.97 1.90 4.54
N MET A 98 1.96 1.41 3.82
CA MET A 98 0.72 2.14 3.64
C MET A 98 -0.17 2.03 4.87
N VAL A 99 -0.47 3.16 5.48
CA VAL A 99 -1.41 3.28 6.59
C VAL A 99 -2.60 4.16 6.21
N ARG A 100 -3.72 3.97 6.89
CA ARG A 100 -4.94 4.74 6.67
C ARG A 100 -5.78 4.77 7.94
N ASP A 101 -6.53 5.85 8.12
CA ASP A 101 -7.45 6.07 9.22
C ASP A 101 -8.39 4.85 9.42
N PRO A 102 -8.46 4.25 10.64
CA PRO A 102 -9.36 3.14 10.93
C PRO A 102 -10.82 3.46 10.63
N HIS A 103 -11.25 4.71 10.83
CA HIS A 103 -12.59 5.19 10.48
C HIS A 103 -12.91 5.08 8.97
N GLN A 104 -11.89 4.93 8.13
CA GLN A 104 -12.02 4.78 6.69
C GLN A 104 -11.81 3.33 6.24
N VAL A 105 -10.87 2.63 6.87
CA VAL A 105 -10.51 1.26 6.50
C VAL A 105 -11.58 0.26 6.94
N VAL A 106 -12.08 0.37 8.18
CA VAL A 106 -13.05 -0.58 8.72
C VAL A 106 -14.36 -0.56 7.93
N PRO A 107 -15.01 0.59 7.66
CA PRO A 107 -16.17 0.63 6.77
C PRO A 107 -15.88 0.12 5.35
N SER A 108 -14.70 0.42 4.81
CA SER A 108 -14.29 -0.06 3.49
C SER A 108 -14.14 -1.60 3.42
N LEU A 109 -13.70 -2.22 4.51
CA LEU A 109 -13.65 -3.68 4.65
C LEU A 109 -15.03 -4.29 4.79
N MET A 110 -15.93 -3.65 5.57
CA MET A 110 -17.33 -4.08 5.74
C MET A 110 -18.08 -4.07 4.40
N LYS A 111 -17.91 -3.04 3.57
CA LYS A 111 -18.54 -2.95 2.23
C LYS A 111 -18.23 -4.14 1.32
N ARG A 112 -17.14 -4.86 1.57
CA ARG A 112 -16.78 -6.07 0.81
C ARG A 112 -17.33 -7.37 1.38
N GLY A 113 -18.35 -7.29 2.25
CA GLY A 113 -19.02 -8.43 2.87
C GLY A 113 -18.39 -8.86 4.19
N GLY A 114 -17.50 -8.04 4.77
CA GLY A 114 -16.95 -8.28 6.10
C GLY A 114 -17.92 -7.81 7.20
N SER A 115 -18.00 -8.58 8.33
CA SER A 115 -18.62 -8.06 9.54
C SER A 115 -17.75 -6.97 10.17
N TYR A 116 -18.35 -6.10 11.00
CA TYR A 116 -17.62 -5.10 11.78
C TYR A 116 -16.46 -5.74 12.57
N LYS A 117 -16.75 -6.79 13.36
CA LYS A 117 -15.74 -7.52 14.14
C LYS A 117 -14.60 -8.07 13.28
N GLY A 118 -14.92 -8.64 12.12
CA GLY A 118 -13.92 -9.16 11.18
C GLY A 118 -13.08 -8.05 10.54
N ALA A 119 -13.70 -6.92 10.20
CA ALA A 119 -13.03 -5.76 9.63
C ALA A 119 -12.07 -5.11 10.64
N LEU A 120 -12.53 -4.91 11.87
CA LEU A 120 -11.73 -4.37 12.98
C LEU A 120 -10.54 -5.29 13.31
N ARG A 121 -10.79 -6.59 13.50
CA ARG A 121 -9.73 -7.58 13.74
C ARG A 121 -8.67 -7.54 12.63
N ARG A 122 -9.10 -7.46 11.38
CA ARG A 122 -8.17 -7.38 10.25
C ARG A 122 -7.34 -6.11 10.28
N TYR A 123 -7.96 -4.96 10.57
CA TYR A 123 -7.23 -3.70 10.71
C TYR A 123 -6.11 -3.80 11.76
N ILE A 124 -6.46 -4.29 12.95
CA ILE A 124 -5.51 -4.49 14.06
C ILE A 124 -4.40 -5.45 13.66
N THR A 125 -4.76 -6.63 13.15
CA THR A 125 -3.80 -7.68 12.80
C THR A 125 -2.84 -7.23 11.71
N ASP A 126 -3.32 -6.56 10.66
CA ASP A 126 -2.49 -6.13 9.54
C ASP A 126 -1.60 -4.90 9.88
N ASN A 127 -1.98 -4.06 10.87
CA ASN A 127 -1.18 -2.90 11.27
C ASN A 127 -0.22 -3.20 12.44
N LYS A 128 -0.47 -4.23 13.24
CA LYS A 128 0.38 -4.60 14.39
C LYS A 128 1.86 -4.77 14.01
N PRO A 129 2.23 -5.47 12.91
CA PRO A 129 3.62 -5.58 12.50
C PRO A 129 4.29 -4.26 12.12
N LEU A 130 3.52 -3.24 11.75
CA LEU A 130 4.05 -1.95 11.31
C LEU A 130 4.53 -1.10 12.51
N LEU A 131 3.80 -1.12 13.63
CA LEU A 131 4.10 -0.29 14.81
C LEU A 131 5.56 -0.42 15.27
N GLY A 132 6.04 -1.65 15.44
CA GLY A 132 7.42 -1.90 15.89
C GLY A 132 8.51 -1.64 14.84
N ARG A 133 8.12 -1.25 13.60
CA ARG A 133 9.05 -1.12 12.48
C ARG A 133 9.06 0.26 11.82
N MET A 134 8.27 1.21 12.35
CA MET A 134 8.12 2.54 11.76
C MET A 134 9.44 3.33 11.68
N ASN A 135 10.30 3.18 12.70
CA ASN A 135 11.55 3.94 12.83
C ASN A 135 12.76 3.30 12.14
N HIS A 136 12.56 2.20 11.41
CA HIS A 136 13.67 1.58 10.69
C HIS A 136 14.00 2.39 9.43
N SER A 137 15.28 2.70 9.19
CA SER A 137 15.76 3.57 8.09
C SER A 137 15.36 3.10 6.69
N LEU A 138 15.13 1.80 6.50
CA LEU A 138 14.64 1.22 5.24
C LEU A 138 13.12 1.05 5.21
N ASN A 139 12.38 1.71 6.10
CA ASN A 139 10.93 1.76 6.11
C ASN A 139 10.46 3.20 5.99
N MET A 140 9.43 3.42 5.20
CA MET A 140 8.76 4.72 5.08
C MET A 140 7.26 4.51 5.30
N VAL A 141 6.72 5.16 6.33
CA VAL A 141 5.27 5.20 6.55
C VAL A 141 4.65 6.22 5.62
N VAL A 142 3.63 5.81 4.89
CA VAL A 142 2.86 6.68 3.99
C VAL A 142 1.39 6.63 4.40
N ARG A 143 0.87 7.75 4.89
CA ARG A 143 -0.55 7.90 5.15
C ARG A 143 -1.29 8.08 3.82
N TYR A 144 -2.37 7.34 3.64
CA TYR A 144 -3.20 7.47 2.45
C TYR A 144 -3.76 8.88 2.28
N GLU A 145 -4.12 9.51 3.39
CA GLU A 145 -4.67 10.87 3.44
C GLU A 145 -3.64 11.89 2.91
N ASP A 146 -2.37 11.76 3.32
CA ASP A 146 -1.30 12.65 2.86
C ASP A 146 -1.01 12.44 1.37
N LEU A 147 -1.06 11.18 0.91
CA LEU A 147 -0.89 10.86 -0.52
C LEU A 147 -1.97 11.51 -1.38
N VAL A 148 -3.23 11.57 -0.92
CA VAL A 148 -4.31 12.19 -1.70
C VAL A 148 -4.38 13.71 -1.53
N ALA A 149 -3.95 14.25 -0.40
CA ALA A 149 -3.91 15.69 -0.17
C ALA A 149 -2.70 16.36 -0.82
N HIS A 150 -1.53 15.69 -0.79
CA HIS A 150 -0.25 16.24 -1.24
C HIS A 150 0.50 15.25 -2.15
N PRO A 151 -0.11 14.78 -3.25
CA PRO A 151 0.41 13.67 -4.05
C PRO A 151 1.81 13.91 -4.59
N LEU A 152 2.12 15.13 -5.01
CA LEU A 152 3.43 15.46 -5.55
C LEU A 152 4.54 15.30 -4.50
N ASN A 153 4.33 15.85 -3.31
CA ASN A 153 5.32 15.79 -2.23
C ASN A 153 5.54 14.36 -1.74
N ILE A 154 4.46 13.57 -1.62
CA ILE A 154 4.55 12.19 -1.17
C ILE A 154 5.24 11.32 -2.22
N ILE A 155 4.94 11.49 -3.51
CA ILE A 155 5.61 10.73 -4.58
C ILE A 155 7.08 11.11 -4.69
N GLU A 156 7.42 12.38 -4.61
CA GLU A 156 8.82 12.84 -4.58
C GLU A 156 9.59 12.19 -3.42
N SER A 157 9.02 12.23 -2.21
CA SER A 157 9.61 11.60 -1.03
C SER A 157 9.75 10.08 -1.18
N ALA A 158 8.74 9.41 -1.73
CA ALA A 158 8.77 7.97 -1.98
C ALA A 158 9.81 7.57 -3.03
N PHE A 159 9.99 8.37 -4.09
CA PHE A 159 11.04 8.10 -5.08
C PHE A 159 12.43 8.30 -4.49
N ARG A 160 12.67 9.37 -3.73
CA ARG A 160 13.94 9.57 -3.01
C ARG A 160 14.21 8.41 -2.05
N PHE A 161 13.22 8.03 -1.27
CA PHE A 161 13.32 6.87 -0.37
C PHE A 161 13.64 5.58 -1.13
N ALA A 162 13.06 5.37 -2.31
CA ALA A 162 13.33 4.21 -3.16
C ALA A 162 14.66 4.31 -3.94
N SER A 163 15.47 5.37 -3.76
CA SER A 163 16.67 5.69 -4.57
C SER A 163 16.37 5.81 -6.07
N LEU A 164 15.20 6.29 -6.38
CA LEU A 164 14.79 6.65 -7.75
C LEU A 164 15.03 8.13 -8.00
N ARG A 165 15.09 8.49 -9.27
CA ARG A 165 15.09 9.89 -9.68
C ARG A 165 13.78 10.55 -9.26
N ALA A 166 13.88 11.70 -8.60
CA ALA A 166 12.73 12.39 -8.03
C ALA A 166 12.58 13.82 -8.58
N GLU A 167 13.00 14.03 -9.84
CA GLU A 167 12.77 15.30 -10.50
C GLU A 167 11.28 15.59 -10.63
N ARG A 168 10.89 16.83 -10.41
CA ARG A 168 9.48 17.25 -10.44
C ARG A 168 8.79 16.89 -11.76
N SER A 169 9.50 16.95 -12.88
CA SER A 169 8.99 16.54 -14.19
C SER A 169 8.55 15.08 -14.22
N ILE A 170 9.37 14.18 -13.64
CA ILE A 170 9.04 12.75 -13.54
C ILE A 170 7.85 12.57 -12.60
N CYS A 171 7.84 13.22 -11.44
CA CYS A 171 6.74 13.12 -10.47
C CYS A 171 5.42 13.61 -11.08
N HIS A 172 5.43 14.73 -11.80
CA HIS A 172 4.24 15.22 -12.52
C HIS A 172 3.79 14.25 -13.60
N SER A 173 4.70 13.73 -14.42
CA SER A 173 4.39 12.75 -15.46
C SER A 173 3.71 11.50 -14.87
N VAL A 174 4.23 10.97 -13.76
CA VAL A 174 3.66 9.81 -13.07
C VAL A 174 2.25 10.09 -12.55
N LEU A 175 2.01 11.29 -12.01
CA LEU A 175 0.69 11.67 -11.49
C LEU A 175 -0.33 11.93 -12.60
N GLN A 176 0.12 12.47 -13.74
CA GLN A 176 -0.73 12.79 -14.89
C GLN A 176 -0.95 11.59 -15.82
N SER A 177 -0.04 10.62 -15.82
CA SER A 177 -0.14 9.46 -16.69
C SER A 177 -1.38 8.67 -16.35
N ARG A 178 -2.43 8.87 -17.15
CA ARG A 178 -3.56 7.95 -17.19
C ARG A 178 -3.03 6.61 -17.68
N THR A 179 -3.39 5.55 -17.02
CA THR A 179 -3.23 4.25 -17.65
C THR A 179 -4.08 4.31 -18.91
N ASN A 180 -3.45 4.41 -20.09
CA ASN A 180 -4.11 4.18 -21.39
C ASN A 180 -4.54 2.70 -21.47
N GLY A 181 -5.16 2.21 -20.42
CA GLY A 181 -5.69 0.87 -20.31
C GLY A 181 -7.02 0.80 -21.05
N LYS A 182 -7.01 0.32 -22.27
CA LYS A 182 -8.17 -0.43 -22.75
C LYS A 182 -8.49 -1.40 -21.61
N THR A 183 -9.63 -1.21 -20.95
CA THR A 183 -10.11 -2.08 -19.88
C THR A 183 -10.18 -3.50 -20.42
N ALA A 184 -9.16 -4.30 -20.18
CA ALA A 184 -9.27 -5.72 -20.40
C ALA A 184 -10.34 -6.23 -19.42
N PRO A 185 -11.38 -6.93 -19.90
CA PRO A 185 -12.40 -7.49 -19.04
C PRO A 185 -11.70 -8.37 -18.00
N SER A 186 -11.92 -8.08 -16.72
CA SER A 186 -11.41 -8.89 -15.62
C SER A 186 -11.91 -10.31 -15.80
N SER A 187 -11.01 -11.24 -16.06
CA SER A 187 -11.30 -12.66 -16.21
C SER A 187 -11.73 -13.37 -14.92
N SER A 188 -11.76 -12.65 -13.81
CA SER A 188 -12.34 -13.11 -12.55
C SER A 188 -13.70 -12.46 -12.37
N GLY A 189 -14.77 -13.24 -12.47
CA GLY A 189 -16.18 -12.83 -12.32
C GLY A 189 -16.59 -12.24 -10.96
N ARG A 190 -15.65 -11.60 -10.25
CA ARG A 190 -15.89 -10.88 -9.00
C ARG A 190 -16.24 -9.43 -9.31
N LYS A 191 -17.47 -9.02 -8.98
CA LYS A 191 -18.01 -7.66 -9.11
C LYS A 191 -17.15 -6.52 -8.53
N HIS A 192 -16.05 -6.85 -7.85
CA HIS A 192 -15.13 -5.90 -7.20
C HIS A 192 -14.04 -5.31 -8.11
N GLY A 193 -13.82 -5.86 -9.31
CA GLY A 193 -12.77 -5.39 -10.23
C GLY A 193 -12.97 -3.96 -10.75
N LYS A 194 -14.22 -3.56 -11.01
CA LYS A 194 -14.54 -2.25 -11.60
C LYS A 194 -14.17 -1.07 -10.71
N LEU A 195 -14.39 -1.16 -9.38
CA LEU A 195 -14.06 -0.08 -8.44
C LEU A 195 -12.55 0.14 -8.30
N ARG A 196 -11.74 -0.95 -8.32
CA ARG A 196 -10.28 -0.85 -8.24
C ARG A 196 -9.66 -0.25 -9.51
N ASN A 197 -10.20 -0.61 -10.68
CA ASN A 197 -9.72 -0.04 -11.94
C ASN A 197 -9.98 1.47 -11.97
N TRP A 198 -11.15 1.90 -11.52
CA TRP A 198 -11.50 3.30 -11.46
C TRP A 198 -10.56 4.11 -10.55
N GLU A 199 -10.17 3.60 -9.37
CA GLU A 199 -9.25 4.27 -8.45
C GLU A 199 -7.83 4.45 -9.05
N VAL A 200 -7.41 3.53 -9.90
CA VAL A 200 -6.08 3.60 -10.55
C VAL A 200 -6.11 4.52 -11.78
N GLU A 201 -7.26 4.64 -12.43
CA GLU A 201 -7.42 5.42 -13.66
C GLU A 201 -7.72 6.91 -13.40
N GLN A 202 -8.18 7.26 -12.19
CA GLN A 202 -8.48 8.64 -11.80
C GLN A 202 -7.22 9.37 -11.32
N PRO A 203 -7.14 10.69 -11.52
CA PRO A 203 -6.13 11.51 -10.86
C PRO A 203 -6.28 11.38 -9.34
N VAL A 204 -5.15 11.40 -8.64
CA VAL A 204 -5.15 11.39 -7.18
C VAL A 204 -5.79 12.67 -6.67
N SER A 205 -6.83 12.54 -5.85
CA SER A 205 -7.57 13.66 -5.30
C SER A 205 -8.04 13.39 -3.87
N SER A 206 -8.30 14.45 -3.12
CA SER A 206 -8.82 14.39 -1.74
C SER A 206 -10.17 13.66 -1.63
N SER A 207 -10.97 13.63 -2.70
CA SER A 207 -12.25 12.90 -2.71
C SER A 207 -12.13 11.39 -2.47
N PHE A 208 -10.92 10.82 -2.63
CA PHE A 208 -10.66 9.43 -2.29
C PHE A 208 -10.51 9.18 -0.78
N ALA A 209 -10.27 10.22 0.01
CA ALA A 209 -9.97 10.05 1.43
C ALA A 209 -11.15 9.51 2.24
N ASP A 210 -12.38 9.91 1.93
CA ASP A 210 -13.57 9.53 2.73
C ASP A 210 -14.32 8.32 2.16
N SER A 211 -13.91 7.13 2.59
CA SER A 211 -14.58 5.87 2.23
C SER A 211 -15.92 5.66 2.93
N ALA A 212 -16.08 6.12 4.16
CA ALA A 212 -17.32 5.95 4.92
C ALA A 212 -18.45 6.71 4.22
N LYS A 213 -18.21 7.99 3.91
CA LYS A 213 -19.14 8.83 3.13
C LYS A 213 -19.41 8.26 1.75
N ARG A 214 -18.36 7.89 1.03
CA ARG A 214 -18.45 7.34 -0.34
C ARG A 214 -19.26 6.05 -0.42
N PHE A 215 -19.17 5.20 0.58
CA PHE A 215 -19.88 3.91 0.61
C PHE A 215 -21.20 3.95 1.37
N GLY A 216 -21.57 5.08 1.97
CA GLY A 216 -22.79 5.24 2.77
C GLY A 216 -22.81 4.32 3.99
N ILE A 217 -21.64 4.01 4.55
CA ILE A 217 -21.54 3.20 5.77
C ILE A 217 -21.30 4.14 6.94
N HIS A 218 -22.27 4.20 7.83
CA HIS A 218 -22.19 4.94 9.08
C HIS A 218 -22.05 3.95 10.23
N LEU A 219 -21.05 4.17 11.07
CA LEU A 219 -20.92 3.46 12.35
C LEU A 219 -21.79 4.16 13.37
N SER A 220 -22.55 3.41 14.18
CA SER A 220 -23.24 3.97 15.33
C SER A 220 -22.23 4.56 16.32
N PRO A 221 -22.64 5.49 17.21
CA PRO A 221 -21.75 6.05 18.23
C PRO A 221 -21.01 4.98 19.04
N ASP A 222 -21.70 3.89 19.41
CA ASP A 222 -21.10 2.79 20.17
C ASP A 222 -20.03 2.05 19.38
N TYR A 223 -20.29 1.75 18.09
CA TYR A 223 -19.28 1.16 17.23
C TYR A 223 -18.10 2.10 16.94
N LEU A 224 -18.36 3.39 16.88
CA LEU A 224 -17.32 4.40 16.71
C LEU A 224 -16.40 4.47 17.92
N HIS A 225 -16.97 4.57 19.11
CA HIS A 225 -16.23 4.54 20.37
C HIS A 225 -15.44 3.24 20.53
N HIS A 226 -16.07 2.09 20.30
CA HIS A 226 -15.39 0.79 20.36
C HIS A 226 -14.24 0.70 19.32
N LEU A 227 -14.44 1.22 18.10
CA LEU A 227 -13.39 1.30 17.08
C LEU A 227 -12.18 2.07 17.59
N GLU A 228 -12.41 3.26 18.14
CA GLU A 228 -11.35 4.15 18.63
C GLU A 228 -10.58 3.53 19.80
N CYS A 229 -11.27 2.95 20.76
CA CYS A 229 -10.63 2.24 21.88
C CYS A 229 -9.78 1.06 21.39
N ALA A 230 -10.35 0.21 20.51
CA ALA A 230 -9.64 -0.95 20.00
C ALA A 230 -8.46 -0.62 19.05
N THR A 231 -8.49 0.56 18.44
CA THR A 231 -7.45 1.02 17.52
C THR A 231 -6.59 2.16 18.07
N PHE A 232 -6.73 2.47 19.35
CA PHE A 232 -6.03 3.56 20.03
C PHE A 232 -4.53 3.64 19.71
N PRO A 233 -3.74 2.53 19.83
CA PRO A 233 -2.30 2.58 19.55
C PRO A 233 -1.98 2.99 18.11
N TYR A 234 -2.83 2.61 17.15
CA TYR A 234 -2.66 2.92 15.74
C TYR A 234 -3.06 4.34 15.41
N ILE A 235 -4.13 4.85 16.04
CA ILE A 235 -4.58 6.24 15.90
C ILE A 235 -3.45 7.17 16.33
N ILE A 236 -2.87 6.94 17.51
CA ILE A 236 -1.75 7.74 18.03
C ILE A 236 -0.50 7.58 17.15
N ALA A 237 -0.06 6.33 16.91
CA ALA A 237 1.21 6.07 16.21
C ALA A 237 1.22 6.59 14.78
N PHE A 238 0.07 6.56 14.10
CA PHE A 238 -0.05 7.03 12.72
C PHE A 238 -0.53 8.49 12.60
N GLY A 239 -0.73 9.19 13.73
CA GLY A 239 -1.09 10.60 13.77
C GLY A 239 -2.51 10.89 13.27
N TYR A 240 -3.47 10.01 13.59
CA TYR A 240 -4.89 10.25 13.34
C TYR A 240 -5.57 10.89 14.54
N SER A 241 -6.75 11.49 14.32
CA SER A 241 -7.54 12.13 15.36
C SER A 241 -8.71 11.24 15.78
N PHE A 242 -9.06 11.29 17.05
CA PHE A 242 -10.29 10.73 17.58
C PHE A 242 -11.49 11.57 17.12
N ARG A 243 -12.64 10.93 16.93
CA ARG A 243 -13.92 11.57 16.56
C ARG A 243 -14.91 11.55 17.70
N THR A 244 -14.63 10.75 18.74
CA THR A 244 -15.39 10.73 19.99
C THR A 244 -14.56 11.30 21.12
N GLU A 245 -15.23 11.78 22.19
CA GLU A 245 -14.53 12.05 23.44
C GLU A 245 -14.10 10.71 24.04
N VAL A 246 -12.82 10.40 23.93
CA VAL A 246 -12.23 9.19 24.51
C VAL A 246 -12.10 9.35 26.01
N LYS A 247 -13.22 9.24 26.73
CA LYS A 247 -13.22 9.15 28.18
C LYS A 247 -13.02 7.67 28.55
N ASN A 248 -11.84 7.34 29.06
CA ASN A 248 -11.49 6.02 29.62
C ASN A 248 -11.50 4.82 28.62
N CYS A 249 -10.51 4.76 27.73
CA CYS A 249 -10.12 3.48 27.12
C CYS A 249 -9.24 2.66 28.10
N SER A 250 -9.66 2.53 29.36
CA SER A 250 -9.02 1.62 30.28
C SER A 250 -9.52 0.20 29.98
N THR A 251 -8.62 -0.60 29.41
CA THR A 251 -8.66 -2.07 29.33
C THR A 251 -9.88 -2.69 28.63
N LEU A 252 -9.70 -2.98 27.34
CA LEU A 252 -10.29 -4.19 26.71
C LEU A 252 -9.18 -5.21 26.41
#